data_d45382eaa8065a5b3151df42be2d9bad
#
_entry.id   d45382eaa8065a5b3151df42be2d9bad
#
_cell.length_a   1.000
_cell.length_b   1.000
_cell.length_c   1.000
_cell.angle_alpha   90.00
_cell.angle_beta   90.00
_cell.angle_gamma   90.00
#
_symmetry.space_group_name_H-M   'P 1'
#
loop_
_entity.id
_entity.type
_entity.pdbx_description
1 polymer ?
#
loop_
_entity_poly.entity_id
_entity_poly.type
_entity_poly.pdbx_seq_one_letter_code
_entity_poly.pdbx_strand_id
1 'polypeptide(L)'
;LRKDGFIAITIDHVELFYLGALADEIFGQENRVGIVTIFINPKGRQHERYFSASTEYMLVYAKDVKEAEFQSVTIDEKKQQDFNFKDNDGKFRWDNFARIRTSTKRSNKPNFWYPIYVSKDLNTISLKKQNNFHEVYPVSNGQEYTWKVIKETFEKKLSDGNYKAFSEKGTITIKNKFR
;
A
#
# COMPACT_ATOMS: atom_id res chain seq x y z
N LEU A 1 1.58 15.49 -30.45
CA LEU A 1 1.91 15.28 -29.04
C LEU A 1 3.34 15.72 -28.76
N ARG A 2 3.61 16.43 -27.66
CA ARG A 2 4.99 16.69 -27.20
C ARG A 2 5.65 15.37 -26.78
N LYS A 3 6.98 15.31 -26.71
CA LYS A 3 7.69 14.08 -26.33
C LYS A 3 7.30 13.58 -24.93
N ASP A 4 7.12 14.49 -23.98
CA ASP A 4 6.68 14.25 -22.61
C ASP A 4 5.15 14.19 -22.45
N GLY A 5 4.39 14.24 -23.57
CA GLY A 5 2.94 14.32 -23.54
C GLY A 5 2.24 12.97 -23.45
N PHE A 6 1.03 12.98 -22.89
CA PHE A 6 0.13 11.85 -22.81
C PHE A 6 -1.09 12.06 -23.69
N ILE A 7 -1.68 10.97 -24.16
CA ILE A 7 -3.03 10.92 -24.70
C ILE A 7 -3.88 9.96 -23.84
N ALA A 8 -5.08 10.35 -23.53
CA ALA A 8 -6.05 9.51 -22.82
C ALA A 8 -7.34 9.48 -23.64
N ILE A 9 -7.83 8.29 -23.96
CA ILE A 9 -9.00 8.07 -24.81
C ILE A 9 -9.98 7.20 -24.01
N THR A 10 -11.20 7.71 -23.79
CA THR A 10 -12.28 6.94 -23.16
C THR A 10 -13.06 6.19 -24.21
N ILE A 11 -13.41 4.95 -23.89
CA ILE A 11 -14.13 4.04 -24.79
C ILE A 11 -14.95 3.03 -23.99
N ASP A 12 -16.00 2.48 -24.55
CA ASP A 12 -16.74 1.38 -23.96
C ASP A 12 -16.05 0.02 -24.19
N HIS A 13 -16.65 -1.04 -23.68
CA HIS A 13 -16.09 -2.39 -23.79
C HIS A 13 -16.17 -2.97 -25.21
N VAL A 14 -17.05 -2.46 -26.07
CA VAL A 14 -17.28 -2.99 -27.42
C VAL A 14 -16.08 -2.72 -28.31
N GLU A 15 -15.61 -1.47 -28.30
CA GLU A 15 -14.52 -1.02 -29.18
C GLU A 15 -13.15 -1.02 -28.51
N LEU A 16 -13.07 -1.41 -27.22
CA LEU A 16 -11.84 -1.37 -26.43
C LEU A 16 -10.64 -2.08 -27.11
N PHE A 17 -10.91 -3.29 -27.62
CA PHE A 17 -9.83 -4.11 -28.22
C PHE A 17 -9.38 -3.56 -29.57
N TYR A 18 -10.29 -3.04 -30.38
CA TYR A 18 -9.96 -2.43 -31.67
C TYR A 18 -9.18 -1.14 -31.48
N LEU A 19 -9.64 -0.27 -30.57
CA LEU A 19 -8.93 0.95 -30.23
C LEU A 19 -7.55 0.64 -29.64
N GLY A 20 -7.43 -0.40 -28.78
CA GLY A 20 -6.18 -0.82 -28.21
C GLY A 20 -5.16 -1.26 -29.26
N ALA A 21 -5.57 -2.10 -30.22
CA ALA A 21 -4.70 -2.54 -31.30
C ALA A 21 -4.26 -1.36 -32.19
N LEU A 22 -5.17 -0.46 -32.56
CA LEU A 22 -4.86 0.73 -33.34
C LEU A 22 -3.90 1.67 -32.62
N ALA A 23 -4.14 1.89 -31.31
CA ALA A 23 -3.29 2.75 -30.51
C ALA A 23 -1.88 2.15 -30.29
N ASP A 24 -1.77 0.83 -30.15
CA ASP A 24 -0.48 0.14 -30.13
C ASP A 24 0.29 0.31 -31.44
N GLU A 25 -0.40 0.29 -32.59
CA GLU A 25 0.23 0.53 -33.90
C GLU A 25 0.71 1.98 -34.06
N ILE A 26 -0.09 2.97 -33.60
CA ILE A 26 0.23 4.39 -33.76
C ILE A 26 1.29 4.88 -32.76
N PHE A 27 1.21 4.46 -31.51
CA PHE A 27 2.03 4.98 -30.41
C PHE A 27 3.14 4.03 -29.99
N GLY A 28 3.06 2.74 -30.34
CA GLY A 28 3.90 1.67 -29.81
C GLY A 28 3.33 1.07 -28.51
N GLN A 29 3.32 -0.26 -28.45
CA GLN A 29 2.85 -0.99 -27.23
C GLN A 29 3.68 -0.63 -26.00
N GLU A 30 4.97 -0.37 -26.18
CA GLU A 30 5.91 0.03 -25.12
C GLU A 30 5.56 1.39 -24.50
N ASN A 31 4.81 2.23 -25.23
CA ASN A 31 4.36 3.55 -24.79
C ASN A 31 2.97 3.52 -24.14
N ARG A 32 2.34 2.33 -24.03
CA ARG A 32 1.07 2.18 -23.33
C ARG A 32 1.28 2.26 -21.81
N VAL A 33 0.85 3.36 -21.22
CA VAL A 33 0.96 3.62 -19.78
C VAL A 33 -0.02 2.75 -18.98
N GLY A 34 -1.23 2.56 -19.50
CA GLY A 34 -2.21 1.69 -18.87
C GLY A 34 -3.61 1.77 -19.43
N ILE A 35 -4.45 0.88 -18.94
CA ILE A 35 -5.90 0.88 -19.17
C ILE A 35 -6.58 1.08 -17.82
N VAL A 36 -7.32 2.17 -17.68
CA VAL A 36 -8.03 2.53 -16.45
C VAL A 36 -9.50 2.18 -16.61
N THR A 37 -10.04 1.43 -15.66
CA THR A 37 -11.49 1.17 -15.61
C THR A 37 -12.19 2.34 -14.93
N ILE A 38 -13.14 2.97 -15.62
CA ILE A 38 -13.92 4.10 -15.13
C ILE A 38 -15.30 3.58 -14.74
N PHE A 39 -15.66 3.78 -13.48
CA PHE A 39 -16.98 3.41 -12.98
C PHE A 39 -17.97 4.54 -13.23
N ILE A 40 -18.91 4.34 -14.16
CA ILE A 40 -19.82 5.39 -14.62
C ILE A 40 -21.25 5.25 -14.11
N ASN A 41 -21.73 4.03 -13.88
CA ASN A 41 -23.10 3.80 -13.46
C ASN A 41 -23.20 2.67 -12.43
N PRO A 42 -23.36 2.97 -11.12
CA PRO A 42 -23.49 1.99 -10.05
C PRO A 42 -24.67 1.02 -10.21
N LYS A 43 -25.70 1.44 -10.91
CA LYS A 43 -26.94 0.66 -11.10
C LYS A 43 -26.92 -0.18 -12.37
N GLY A 44 -25.90 -0.03 -13.23
CA GLY A 44 -25.86 -0.62 -14.57
C GLY A 44 -26.85 0.02 -15.55
N ARG A 45 -26.73 -0.34 -16.84
CA ARG A 45 -27.71 0.03 -17.88
C ARG A 45 -28.74 -1.10 -17.99
N GLN A 46 -29.99 -0.84 -17.73
CA GLN A 46 -31.08 -1.84 -17.70
C GLN A 46 -31.46 -2.45 -19.04
N HIS A 47 -30.86 -2.00 -20.14
CA HIS A 47 -31.28 -2.37 -21.51
C HIS A 47 -30.36 -3.39 -22.20
N GLU A 48 -29.35 -3.91 -21.52
CA GLU A 48 -28.47 -4.91 -22.08
C GLU A 48 -29.00 -6.34 -21.84
N ARG A 49 -28.97 -7.15 -22.88
CA ARG A 49 -29.58 -8.51 -22.87
C ARG A 49 -28.90 -9.46 -21.89
N TYR A 50 -27.60 -9.30 -21.63
CA TYR A 50 -26.82 -10.26 -20.83
C TYR A 50 -26.25 -9.62 -19.57
N PHE A 51 -25.35 -8.62 -19.71
CA PHE A 51 -24.67 -8.00 -18.58
C PHE A 51 -24.82 -6.48 -18.66
N SER A 52 -25.29 -5.89 -17.57
CA SER A 52 -25.37 -4.43 -17.48
C SER A 52 -23.97 -3.83 -17.38
N ALA A 53 -23.56 -3.02 -18.36
CA ALA A 53 -22.32 -2.29 -18.32
C ALA A 53 -22.39 -1.15 -17.28
N SER A 54 -21.53 -1.23 -16.27
CA SER A 54 -21.36 -0.20 -15.24
C SER A 54 -20.05 0.57 -15.38
N THR A 55 -19.22 0.17 -16.37
CA THR A 55 -17.88 0.70 -16.55
C THR A 55 -17.61 1.11 -18.00
N GLU A 56 -16.74 2.08 -18.13
CA GLU A 56 -16.00 2.42 -19.35
C GLU A 56 -14.50 2.26 -19.11
N TYR A 57 -13.72 2.41 -20.17
CA TYR A 57 -12.28 2.25 -20.11
C TYR A 57 -11.60 3.52 -20.62
N MET A 58 -10.44 3.82 -20.07
CA MET A 58 -9.58 4.87 -20.57
C MET A 58 -8.22 4.29 -20.89
N LEU A 59 -7.85 4.30 -22.16
CA LEU A 59 -6.53 3.94 -22.60
C LEU A 59 -5.63 5.17 -22.49
N VAL A 60 -4.45 4.99 -21.88
CA VAL A 60 -3.47 6.04 -21.70
C VAL A 60 -2.17 5.64 -22.36
N TYR A 61 -1.69 6.47 -23.29
CA TYR A 61 -0.39 6.33 -23.95
C TYR A 61 0.46 7.58 -23.71
N ALA A 62 1.75 7.37 -23.55
CA ALA A 62 2.74 8.44 -23.65
C ALA A 62 3.19 8.62 -25.10
N LYS A 63 3.71 9.78 -25.46
CA LYS A 63 4.43 9.92 -26.74
C LYS A 63 5.76 9.19 -26.72
N ASP A 64 6.47 9.28 -25.60
CA ASP A 64 7.65 8.49 -25.26
C ASP A 64 7.63 8.26 -23.74
N VAL A 65 7.45 7.01 -23.32
CA VAL A 65 7.32 6.66 -21.89
C VAL A 65 8.59 6.97 -21.08
N LYS A 66 9.75 7.10 -21.74
CA LYS A 66 11.01 7.44 -21.08
C LYS A 66 11.13 8.92 -20.76
N GLU A 67 10.44 9.77 -21.53
CA GLU A 67 10.43 11.23 -21.36
C GLU A 67 9.19 11.72 -20.59
N ALA A 68 8.13 10.90 -20.56
CA ALA A 68 6.86 11.27 -19.97
C ALA A 68 6.84 10.93 -18.48
N GLU A 69 6.47 11.89 -17.65
CA GLU A 69 6.38 11.72 -16.20
C GLU A 69 5.06 12.32 -15.67
N PHE A 70 4.35 11.55 -14.83
CA PHE A 70 3.24 12.11 -14.08
C PHE A 70 3.75 12.91 -12.89
N GLN A 71 3.23 14.09 -12.71
CA GLN A 71 3.49 14.83 -11.48
C GLN A 71 2.88 14.07 -10.29
N SER A 72 3.66 13.95 -9.22
CA SER A 72 3.16 13.38 -7.97
C SER A 72 1.96 14.17 -7.49
N VAL A 73 0.86 13.49 -7.22
CA VAL A 73 -0.29 14.10 -6.56
C VAL A 73 0.17 14.54 -5.18
N THR A 74 0.11 15.84 -4.91
CA THR A 74 0.37 16.36 -3.56
C THR A 74 -0.63 15.69 -2.61
N ILE A 75 -0.09 14.97 -1.63
CA ILE A 75 -0.91 14.39 -0.56
C ILE A 75 -1.70 15.54 0.08
N ASP A 76 -3.02 15.35 0.22
CA ASP A 76 -3.92 16.28 0.91
C ASP A 76 -3.26 16.82 2.18
N GLU A 77 -3.28 18.14 2.38
CA GLU A 77 -2.65 18.81 3.52
C GLU A 77 -3.03 18.17 4.87
N LYS A 78 -4.27 17.69 4.99
CA LYS A 78 -4.71 16.92 6.17
C LYS A 78 -3.94 15.62 6.37
N LYS A 79 -3.61 14.91 5.29
CA LYS A 79 -2.79 13.70 5.35
C LYS A 79 -1.31 14.00 5.55
N GLN A 80 -0.82 15.17 5.10
CA GLN A 80 0.54 15.60 5.38
C GLN A 80 0.77 15.89 6.85
N GLN A 81 -0.25 16.36 7.58
CA GLN A 81 -0.19 16.60 9.02
C GLN A 81 0.00 15.33 9.84
N ASP A 82 -0.32 14.14 9.30
CA ASP A 82 -0.06 12.86 9.95
C ASP A 82 1.44 12.51 10.00
N PHE A 83 2.26 13.11 9.10
CA PHE A 83 3.70 12.85 8.99
C PHE A 83 4.49 13.85 9.84
N ASN A 84 4.32 13.73 11.17
CA ASN A 84 4.82 14.69 12.17
C ASN A 84 6.28 14.51 12.55
N PHE A 85 6.93 13.44 12.08
CA PHE A 85 8.31 13.12 12.40
C PHE A 85 9.18 13.27 11.15
N LYS A 86 10.47 13.56 11.37
CA LYS A 86 11.47 13.69 10.30
C LYS A 86 12.78 13.04 10.74
N ASP A 87 13.42 12.35 9.81
CA ASP A 87 14.79 11.85 9.91
C ASP A 87 15.57 12.15 8.62
N ASN A 88 16.74 11.52 8.43
CA ASN A 88 17.59 11.75 7.27
C ASN A 88 16.94 11.33 5.94
N ASP A 89 16.01 10.35 5.98
CA ASP A 89 15.31 9.82 4.81
C ASP A 89 13.98 10.55 4.52
N GLY A 90 13.64 11.59 5.31
CA GLY A 90 12.45 12.42 5.08
C GLY A 90 11.41 12.38 6.19
N LYS A 91 10.19 12.83 5.87
CA LYS A 91 9.07 12.83 6.81
C LYS A 91 8.46 11.43 6.97
N PHE A 92 8.04 11.09 8.18
CA PHE A 92 7.37 9.83 8.48
C PHE A 92 6.35 9.98 9.59
N ARG A 93 5.49 8.98 9.73
CA ARG A 93 4.64 8.76 10.91
C ARG A 93 4.88 7.37 11.51
N TRP A 94 4.57 7.22 12.78
CA TRP A 94 4.56 5.93 13.43
C TRP A 94 3.23 5.22 13.15
N ASP A 95 3.26 4.10 12.43
CA ASP A 95 2.10 3.31 12.07
C ASP A 95 2.10 1.98 12.82
N ASN A 96 0.93 1.46 13.17
CA ASN A 96 0.83 0.21 13.92
C ASN A 96 1.49 -0.94 13.13
N PHE A 97 2.38 -1.69 13.77
CA PHE A 97 3.10 -2.79 13.16
C PHE A 97 2.29 -4.09 13.12
N ALA A 98 1.30 -4.25 13.99
CA ALA A 98 0.35 -5.36 13.91
C ALA A 98 -0.67 -5.15 12.78
N ARG A 99 -0.92 -6.19 11.99
CA ARG A 99 -2.00 -6.23 10.98
C ARG A 99 -3.24 -6.85 11.59
N ILE A 100 -4.21 -6.03 11.93
CA ILE A 100 -5.46 -6.45 12.56
C ILE A 100 -6.57 -6.48 11.50
N ARG A 101 -6.66 -7.60 10.76
CA ARG A 101 -7.69 -7.83 9.73
C ARG A 101 -8.07 -9.31 9.72
N THR A 102 -9.26 -9.66 9.26
CA THR A 102 -9.72 -11.05 9.16
C THR A 102 -8.75 -11.93 8.35
N SER A 103 -8.21 -11.42 7.25
CA SER A 103 -7.24 -12.14 6.40
C SER A 103 -5.84 -12.29 7.00
N THR A 104 -5.55 -11.59 8.11
CA THR A 104 -4.24 -11.58 8.77
C THR A 104 -4.26 -12.21 10.16
N LYS A 105 -5.14 -13.17 10.39
CA LYS A 105 -5.11 -14.02 11.59
C LYS A 105 -3.89 -14.93 11.56
N ARG A 106 -3.37 -15.28 12.74
CA ARG A 106 -2.25 -16.24 12.91
C ARG A 106 -2.46 -17.52 12.12
N SER A 107 -3.69 -18.07 12.17
CA SER A 107 -4.05 -19.32 11.43
C SER A 107 -3.75 -19.24 9.95
N ASN A 108 -3.90 -18.08 9.34
CA ASN A 108 -3.72 -17.88 7.89
C ASN A 108 -2.27 -17.58 7.50
N LYS A 109 -1.47 -17.04 8.44
CA LYS A 109 -0.10 -16.60 8.18
C LYS A 109 0.82 -16.87 9.38
N PRO A 110 1.09 -18.13 9.75
CA PRO A 110 1.82 -18.48 10.97
C PRO A 110 3.25 -17.92 11.00
N ASN A 111 3.93 -17.78 9.86
CA ASN A 111 5.30 -17.25 9.78
C ASN A 111 5.42 -15.75 10.14
N PHE A 112 4.29 -15.04 10.23
CA PHE A 112 4.23 -13.65 10.65
C PHE A 112 3.89 -13.50 12.14
N TRP A 113 3.83 -14.60 12.88
CA TRP A 113 3.60 -14.67 14.31
C TRP A 113 4.87 -15.07 15.02
N TYR A 114 5.48 -14.14 15.74
CA TYR A 114 6.67 -14.34 16.54
C TYR A 114 6.71 -13.34 17.69
N PRO A 115 7.41 -13.66 18.81
CA PRO A 115 7.57 -12.74 19.92
C PRO A 115 8.52 -11.59 19.57
N ILE A 116 8.19 -10.41 20.05
CA ILE A 116 9.09 -9.26 20.11
C ILE A 116 9.27 -8.90 21.58
N TYR A 117 10.51 -8.77 22.01
CA TYR A 117 10.86 -8.46 23.39
C TYR A 117 11.16 -6.97 23.52
N VAL A 118 10.58 -6.31 24.51
CA VAL A 118 10.68 -4.87 24.76
C VAL A 118 11.13 -4.63 26.18
N SER A 119 12.16 -3.82 26.37
CA SER A 119 12.63 -3.41 27.68
C SER A 119 11.56 -2.66 28.47
N LYS A 120 11.64 -2.65 29.81
CA LYS A 120 10.67 -1.96 30.69
C LYS A 120 10.55 -0.45 30.41
N ASP A 121 11.63 0.17 29.98
CA ASP A 121 11.69 1.58 29.61
C ASP A 121 11.24 1.87 28.17
N LEU A 122 10.81 0.82 27.40
CA LEU A 122 10.36 0.85 26.02
C LEU A 122 11.42 1.30 24.99
N ASN A 123 12.67 1.45 25.38
CA ASN A 123 13.71 2.00 24.51
C ASN A 123 14.41 0.91 23.67
N THR A 124 14.42 -0.33 24.17
CA THR A 124 15.10 -1.44 23.50
C THR A 124 14.09 -2.47 22.99
N ILE A 125 14.24 -2.84 21.73
CA ILE A 125 13.46 -3.90 21.08
C ILE A 125 14.42 -5.01 20.65
N SER A 126 14.04 -6.27 20.89
CA SER A 126 14.86 -7.45 20.59
C SER A 126 14.02 -8.61 20.09
N LEU A 127 14.60 -9.49 19.28
CA LEU A 127 14.04 -10.82 18.95
C LEU A 127 14.56 -11.92 19.88
N LYS A 128 15.54 -11.61 20.73
CA LYS A 128 16.09 -12.53 21.72
C LYS A 128 15.45 -12.24 23.08
N LYS A 129 14.96 -13.30 23.73
CA LYS A 129 14.44 -13.21 25.09
C LYS A 129 15.51 -12.71 26.05
N GLN A 130 15.18 -11.72 26.85
CA GLN A 130 16.06 -11.14 27.87
C GLN A 130 15.31 -11.05 29.19
N ASN A 131 16.07 -11.15 30.29
CA ASN A 131 15.50 -10.97 31.62
C ASN A 131 14.91 -9.54 31.75
N ASN A 132 13.74 -9.43 32.35
CA ASN A 132 13.04 -8.16 32.57
C ASN A 132 12.50 -7.46 31.27
N PHE A 133 12.43 -8.15 30.15
CA PHE A 133 11.74 -7.64 28.95
C PHE A 133 10.29 -8.15 28.92
N HIS A 134 9.41 -7.32 28.37
CA HIS A 134 8.04 -7.70 28.06
C HIS A 134 8.00 -8.47 26.74
N GLU A 135 7.26 -9.57 26.73
CA GLU A 135 7.02 -10.35 25.51
C GLU A 135 5.75 -9.85 24.85
N VAL A 136 5.87 -9.36 23.61
CA VAL A 136 4.80 -8.71 22.87
C VAL A 136 4.44 -9.52 21.64
N TYR A 137 3.15 -9.76 21.44
CA TYR A 137 2.56 -10.43 20.28
C TYR A 137 1.49 -9.53 19.62
N PRO A 138 1.17 -9.75 18.33
CA PRO A 138 0.13 -9.01 17.64
C PRO A 138 -1.26 -9.55 18.02
N VAL A 139 -1.72 -9.22 19.24
CA VAL A 139 -3.02 -9.62 19.77
C VAL A 139 -3.92 -8.38 19.88
N SER A 140 -5.19 -8.52 19.51
CA SER A 140 -6.20 -7.49 19.69
C SER A 140 -7.52 -8.14 20.09
N ASN A 141 -8.15 -7.64 21.14
CA ASN A 141 -9.41 -8.17 21.69
C ASN A 141 -9.40 -9.69 21.90
N GLY A 142 -8.29 -10.24 22.42
CA GLY A 142 -8.14 -11.67 22.65
C GLY A 142 -7.91 -12.52 21.39
N GLN A 143 -7.91 -11.92 20.20
CA GLN A 143 -7.66 -12.59 18.93
C GLN A 143 -6.22 -12.41 18.48
N GLU A 144 -5.60 -13.50 18.03
CA GLU A 144 -4.23 -13.53 17.49
C GLU A 144 -4.20 -13.12 16.01
N TYR A 145 -3.35 -12.14 15.71
CA TYR A 145 -3.12 -11.60 14.37
C TYR A 145 -1.67 -11.79 13.95
N THR A 146 -1.16 -11.01 13.02
CA THR A 146 0.20 -11.12 12.51
C THR A 146 0.92 -9.77 12.49
N TRP A 147 2.24 -9.82 12.48
CA TRP A 147 3.06 -8.66 12.16
C TRP A 147 3.01 -8.33 10.67
N LYS A 148 3.46 -7.14 10.27
CA LYS A 148 3.52 -6.71 8.87
C LYS A 148 4.56 -7.47 8.05
N VAL A 149 5.63 -7.96 8.67
CA VAL A 149 6.72 -8.67 8.01
C VAL A 149 7.10 -9.94 8.78
N ILE A 150 7.80 -10.85 8.13
CA ILE A 150 8.40 -12.05 8.76
C ILE A 150 9.59 -11.67 9.64
N LYS A 151 9.99 -12.58 10.51
CA LYS A 151 11.03 -12.37 11.54
C LYS A 151 12.36 -11.90 10.94
N GLU A 152 12.80 -12.50 9.84
CA GLU A 152 14.07 -12.19 9.18
C GLU A 152 14.07 -10.77 8.61
N THR A 153 12.94 -10.33 8.05
CA THR A 153 12.80 -8.96 7.54
C THR A 153 12.76 -7.94 8.67
N PHE A 154 12.11 -8.30 9.78
CA PHE A 154 12.08 -7.44 10.97
C PHE A 154 13.49 -7.26 11.54
N GLU A 155 14.26 -8.35 11.67
CA GLU A 155 15.62 -8.32 12.20
C GLU A 155 16.54 -7.41 11.37
N LYS A 156 16.50 -7.52 10.05
CA LYS A 156 17.27 -6.65 9.14
C LYS A 156 16.95 -5.16 9.29
N LYS A 157 15.70 -4.82 9.55
CA LYS A 157 15.25 -3.42 9.68
C LYS A 157 15.29 -2.88 11.10
N LEU A 158 15.62 -3.73 12.09
CA LEU A 158 15.64 -3.31 13.48
C LEU A 158 16.80 -2.34 13.76
N SER A 159 17.98 -2.59 13.17
CA SER A 159 19.17 -1.74 13.28
C SER A 159 18.97 -0.33 12.74
N ASP A 160 18.07 -0.16 11.77
CA ASP A 160 17.83 1.12 11.08
C ASP A 160 16.89 2.04 11.84
N GLY A 161 16.49 1.69 13.08
CA GLY A 161 15.55 2.46 13.88
C GLY A 161 14.14 2.57 13.28
N ASN A 162 13.74 1.56 12.49
CA ASN A 162 12.43 1.54 11.84
C ASN A 162 11.29 1.15 12.78
N TYR A 163 11.59 0.69 13.99
CA TYR A 163 10.58 0.23 14.95
C TYR A 163 10.73 0.95 16.29
N LYS A 164 9.61 1.20 16.93
CA LYS A 164 9.55 1.80 18.27
C LYS A 164 8.41 1.18 19.06
N ALA A 165 8.64 0.99 20.37
CA ALA A 165 7.61 0.54 21.30
C ALA A 165 6.90 1.73 21.93
N PHE A 166 5.61 1.58 22.18
CA PHE A 166 4.74 2.56 22.83
C PHE A 166 3.89 1.87 23.88
N SER A 167 3.58 2.57 24.96
CA SER A 167 2.57 2.13 25.91
C SER A 167 1.27 2.88 25.63
N GLU A 168 0.23 2.16 25.26
CA GLU A 168 -1.09 2.71 24.95
C GLU A 168 -2.13 1.98 25.81
N LYS A 169 -2.82 2.72 26.67
CA LYS A 169 -3.88 2.17 27.55
C LYS A 169 -3.44 0.92 28.35
N GLY A 170 -2.19 0.92 28.83
CA GLY A 170 -1.62 -0.20 29.58
C GLY A 170 -1.14 -1.38 28.74
N THR A 171 -1.22 -1.30 27.41
CA THR A 171 -0.73 -2.33 26.49
C THR A 171 0.50 -1.82 25.74
N ILE A 172 1.50 -2.68 25.58
CA ILE A 172 2.69 -2.35 24.78
C ILE A 172 2.37 -2.64 23.31
N THR A 173 2.52 -1.64 22.47
CA THR A 173 2.34 -1.73 21.03
C THR A 173 3.67 -1.45 20.30
N ILE A 174 3.90 -2.18 19.21
CA ILE A 174 5.04 -1.90 18.32
C ILE A 174 4.53 -1.10 17.13
N LYS A 175 5.24 -0.02 16.82
CA LYS A 175 4.96 0.77 15.61
C LYS A 175 6.19 0.77 14.69
N ASN A 176 5.94 0.92 13.40
CA ASN A 176 6.98 1.08 12.39
C ASN A 176 6.89 2.45 11.72
N LYS A 177 8.02 2.96 11.25
CA LYS A 177 8.03 4.15 10.38
C LYS A 177 7.26 3.87 9.09
N PHE A 178 6.37 4.78 8.74
CA PHE A 178 5.64 4.80 7.47
C PHE A 178 5.94 6.14 6.79
N ARG A 179 6.45 6.07 5.57
CA ARG A 179 6.86 7.20 4.73
C ARG A 179 5.93 7.35 3.53
#